data_85dcf8385dc196a9a2aefbfa0a8b8895
#
_entry.id   85dcf8385dc196a9a2aefbfa0a8b8895
#
_cell.length_a   1.000
_cell.length_b   1.000
_cell.length_c   1.000
_cell.angle_alpha   90.00
_cell.angle_beta   90.00
_cell.angle_gamma   90.00
#
_symmetry.space_group_name_H-M   'P 1'
#
loop_
_entity.id
_entity.type
_entity.pdbx_description
1 polymer ?
#
loop_
_entity_poly.entity_id
_entity_poly.type
_entity_poly.pdbx_seq_one_letter_code
_entity_poly.pdbx_strand_id
1 'polypeptide(L)'
;VDPANMKDYLAFKNVFAVGGTWIAKDATISAGKFDEITKLAREAVVLALGFELAHLGVNGADEKSAKADVDTMAKLFSFVPKDGTSSVFAGTGFEFMKSPFLGKHGHIAISTLNIARAIAYLKRKGVGVKPETAKEKDGKMIAVYLDVEVGGFAIHLLQK
;
A
#
# COMPACT_ATOMS: atom_id res chain seq x y z
N VAL A 1 9.66 3.00 23.04
CA VAL A 1 9.23 2.54 21.72
C VAL A 1 10.47 2.17 20.92
N ASP A 2 10.41 1.06 20.21
CA ASP A 2 11.47 0.52 19.37
C ASP A 2 10.87 -0.03 18.06
N PRO A 3 11.70 -0.49 17.09
CA PRO A 3 11.19 -1.00 15.81
C PRO A 3 10.21 -2.17 15.93
N ALA A 4 10.31 -2.98 16.99
CA ALA A 4 9.47 -4.17 17.14
C ALA A 4 8.04 -3.80 17.59
N ASN A 5 7.87 -2.76 18.42
CA ASN A 5 6.58 -2.37 19.01
C ASN A 5 6.00 -1.06 18.44
N MET A 6 6.72 -0.35 17.60
CA MET A 6 6.29 0.96 17.09
C MET A 6 4.95 0.89 16.32
N LYS A 7 4.71 -0.18 15.58
CA LYS A 7 3.46 -0.37 14.83
C LYS A 7 2.26 -0.49 15.75
N ASP A 8 2.42 -1.18 16.89
CA ASP A 8 1.35 -1.39 17.87
C ASP A 8 0.92 -0.07 18.51
N TYR A 9 1.90 0.79 18.86
CA TYR A 9 1.59 2.13 19.36
C TYR A 9 0.88 2.99 18.30
N LEU A 10 1.35 2.96 17.05
CA LEU A 10 0.75 3.73 15.95
C LEU A 10 -0.63 3.22 15.52
N ALA A 11 -1.04 2.02 15.94
CA ALA A 11 -2.38 1.47 15.70
C ALA A 11 -3.44 2.10 16.61
N PHE A 12 -3.07 2.68 17.76
CA PHE A 12 -4.03 3.37 18.63
C PHE A 12 -4.51 4.66 17.99
N LYS A 13 -5.85 4.89 18.02
CA LYS A 13 -6.49 6.05 17.37
C LYS A 13 -6.02 7.41 17.88
N ASN A 14 -5.60 7.48 19.13
CA ASN A 14 -5.14 8.71 19.80
C ASN A 14 -3.61 8.88 19.74
N VAL A 15 -2.88 7.97 19.11
CA VAL A 15 -1.43 8.07 18.93
C VAL A 15 -1.14 8.52 17.50
N PHE A 16 -0.76 9.78 17.33
CA PHE A 16 -0.41 10.36 16.05
C PHE A 16 1.10 10.39 15.76
N ALA A 17 1.93 10.26 16.79
CA ALA A 17 3.39 10.20 16.69
C ALA A 17 3.98 9.32 17.77
N VAL A 18 5.15 8.77 17.50
CA VAL A 18 5.97 8.04 18.45
C VAL A 18 7.41 8.51 18.37
N GLY A 19 8.14 8.46 19.49
CA GLY A 19 9.56 8.74 19.55
C GLY A 19 10.31 7.55 20.16
N GLY A 20 11.59 7.45 19.85
CA GLY A 20 12.44 6.41 20.40
C GLY A 20 13.91 6.79 20.36
N THR A 21 14.61 6.59 21.45
CA THR A 21 16.05 6.88 21.57
C THR A 21 16.93 5.95 20.74
N TRP A 22 16.36 4.84 20.25
CA TRP A 22 17.07 3.87 19.41
C TRP A 22 17.57 4.45 18.08
N ILE A 23 16.94 5.53 17.60
CA ILE A 23 17.32 6.21 16.36
C ILE A 23 18.63 6.99 16.53
N ALA A 24 18.81 7.64 17.69
CA ALA A 24 19.95 8.52 17.95
C ALA A 24 20.44 8.29 19.40
N LYS A 25 21.23 7.23 19.57
CA LYS A 25 21.87 6.91 20.86
C LYS A 25 23.03 7.86 21.13
N ASP A 26 23.26 8.24 22.38
CA ASP A 26 24.36 9.12 22.78
C ASP A 26 25.73 8.66 22.26
N ALA A 27 25.99 7.36 22.30
CA ALA A 27 27.24 6.78 21.77
C ALA A 27 27.38 6.99 20.26
N THR A 28 26.27 6.91 19.50
CA THR A 28 26.27 7.14 18.03
C THR A 28 26.50 8.61 17.71
N ILE A 29 25.87 9.50 18.48
CA ILE A 29 26.03 10.97 18.36
C ILE A 29 27.48 11.36 18.69
N SER A 30 27.98 10.92 19.84
CA SER A 30 29.35 11.22 20.30
C SER A 30 30.44 10.70 19.35
N ALA A 31 30.15 9.58 18.65
CA ALA A 31 31.05 9.03 17.65
C ALA A 31 30.94 9.71 16.27
N GLY A 32 30.07 10.73 16.11
CA GLY A 32 29.84 11.43 14.85
C GLY A 32 29.20 10.58 13.74
N LYS A 33 28.54 9.47 14.09
CA LYS A 33 27.94 8.52 13.11
C LYS A 33 26.57 8.98 12.62
N PHE A 34 26.52 10.16 12.04
CA PHE A 34 25.26 10.78 11.60
C PHE A 34 24.60 10.06 10.42
N ASP A 35 25.37 9.37 9.58
CA ASP A 35 24.82 8.53 8.50
C ASP A 35 24.02 7.33 9.04
N GLU A 36 24.49 6.74 10.15
CA GLU A 36 23.76 5.66 10.85
C GLU A 36 22.43 6.18 11.41
N ILE A 37 22.44 7.35 12.04
CA ILE A 37 21.22 8.01 12.54
C ILE A 37 20.25 8.30 11.39
N THR A 38 20.75 8.82 10.27
CA THR A 38 19.94 9.08 9.07
C THR A 38 19.30 7.80 8.54
N LYS A 39 20.05 6.71 8.47
CA LYS A 39 19.56 5.40 8.05
C LYS A 39 18.44 4.91 8.98
N LEU A 40 18.67 4.91 10.29
CA LEU A 40 17.70 4.48 11.29
C LEU A 40 16.41 5.33 11.26
N ALA A 41 16.53 6.64 11.06
CA ALA A 41 15.39 7.53 10.91
C ALA A 41 14.55 7.20 9.66
N ARG A 42 15.21 6.89 8.53
CA ARG A 42 14.52 6.45 7.31
C ARG A 42 13.81 5.12 7.52
N GLU A 43 14.45 4.15 8.16
CA GLU A 43 13.86 2.86 8.49
C GLU A 43 12.64 3.02 9.41
N ALA A 44 12.70 3.89 10.41
CA ALA A 44 11.56 4.22 11.27
C ALA A 44 10.36 4.76 10.48
N VAL A 45 10.60 5.66 9.51
CA VAL A 45 9.55 6.19 8.65
C VAL A 45 8.92 5.08 7.81
N VAL A 46 9.72 4.19 7.20
CA VAL A 46 9.23 3.06 6.41
C VAL A 46 8.37 2.12 7.25
N LEU A 47 8.81 1.83 8.47
CA LEU A 47 8.03 1.03 9.43
C LEU A 47 6.70 1.70 9.80
N ALA A 48 6.70 3.02 10.02
CA ALA A 48 5.49 3.78 10.36
C ALA A 48 4.46 3.82 9.22
N LEU A 49 4.93 3.77 7.97
CA LEU A 49 4.07 3.71 6.78
C LEU A 49 3.54 2.31 6.55
N GLY A 50 4.33 1.27 6.83
CA GLY A 50 3.98 -0.13 6.70
C GLY A 50 3.54 -0.51 5.29
N PHE A 51 4.23 0.02 4.27
CA PHE A 51 3.96 -0.31 2.88
C PHE A 51 4.21 -1.79 2.59
N GLU A 52 3.21 -2.44 2.01
CA GLU A 52 3.27 -3.85 1.59
C GLU A 52 2.46 -4.02 0.29
N LEU A 53 2.89 -4.92 -0.58
CA LEU A 53 2.10 -5.32 -1.72
C LEU A 53 0.82 -5.99 -1.22
N ALA A 54 -0.34 -5.42 -1.59
CA ALA A 54 -1.63 -6.00 -1.25
C ALA A 54 -2.12 -6.95 -2.34
N HIS A 55 -2.16 -6.49 -3.58
CA HIS A 55 -2.53 -7.31 -4.74
C HIS A 55 -2.06 -6.67 -6.05
N LEU A 56 -2.05 -7.47 -7.09
CA LEU A 56 -1.91 -7.06 -8.48
C LEU A 56 -3.28 -7.10 -9.13
N GLY A 57 -3.74 -5.96 -9.65
CA GLY A 57 -4.94 -5.86 -10.48
C GLY A 57 -4.58 -5.96 -11.95
N VAL A 58 -5.29 -6.80 -12.68
CA VAL A 58 -5.13 -6.98 -14.12
C VAL A 58 -6.40 -6.51 -14.81
N ASN A 59 -6.28 -5.65 -15.82
CA ASN A 59 -7.42 -5.20 -16.59
C ASN A 59 -7.91 -6.33 -17.51
N GLY A 60 -9.09 -6.87 -17.24
CA GLY A 60 -9.81 -7.73 -18.16
C GLY A 60 -10.54 -6.90 -19.22
N ALA A 61 -10.75 -7.48 -20.39
CA ALA A 61 -11.55 -6.85 -21.45
C ALA A 61 -13.05 -6.75 -21.04
N ASP A 62 -13.53 -7.78 -20.34
CA ASP A 62 -14.90 -7.91 -19.86
C ASP A 62 -14.98 -8.90 -18.68
N GLU A 63 -16.16 -9.07 -18.13
CA GLU A 63 -16.40 -10.02 -17.00
C GLU A 63 -16.10 -11.47 -17.39
N LYS A 64 -16.37 -11.86 -18.64
CA LYS A 64 -16.14 -13.24 -19.11
C LYS A 64 -14.65 -13.55 -19.15
N SER A 65 -13.83 -12.64 -19.67
CA SER A 65 -12.37 -12.81 -19.70
C SER A 65 -11.78 -12.81 -18.29
N ALA A 66 -12.22 -11.90 -17.41
CA ALA A 66 -11.77 -11.86 -16.02
C ALA A 66 -12.06 -13.19 -15.28
N LYS A 67 -13.25 -13.77 -15.46
CA LYS A 67 -13.60 -15.07 -14.90
C LYS A 67 -12.75 -16.20 -15.47
N ALA A 68 -12.51 -16.23 -16.78
CA ALA A 68 -11.67 -17.24 -17.41
C ALA A 68 -10.22 -17.20 -16.91
N ASP A 69 -9.68 -16.02 -16.65
CA ASP A 69 -8.34 -15.84 -16.09
C ASP A 69 -8.29 -16.36 -14.64
N VAL A 70 -9.30 -16.06 -13.82
CA VAL A 70 -9.42 -16.58 -12.45
C VAL A 70 -9.57 -18.09 -12.44
N ASP A 71 -10.38 -18.68 -13.34
CA ASP A 71 -10.53 -20.12 -13.46
C ASP A 71 -9.21 -20.80 -13.84
N THR A 72 -8.41 -20.14 -14.69
CA THR A 72 -7.06 -20.60 -15.02
C THR A 72 -6.15 -20.61 -13.80
N MET A 73 -6.14 -19.54 -13.01
CA MET A 73 -5.37 -19.45 -11.77
C MET A 73 -5.84 -20.47 -10.73
N ALA A 74 -7.15 -20.70 -10.62
CA ALA A 74 -7.72 -21.70 -9.74
C ALA A 74 -7.28 -23.12 -10.16
N LYS A 75 -7.33 -23.42 -11.46
CA LYS A 75 -6.93 -24.73 -12.01
C LYS A 75 -5.44 -25.01 -11.81
N LEU A 76 -4.58 -24.03 -12.04
CA LEU A 76 -3.12 -24.22 -12.01
C LEU A 76 -2.55 -24.19 -10.59
N PHE A 77 -3.08 -23.32 -9.73
CA PHE A 77 -2.49 -23.00 -8.43
C PHE A 77 -3.44 -23.23 -7.25
N SER A 78 -4.66 -23.73 -7.49
CA SER A 78 -5.69 -23.91 -6.48
C SER A 78 -6.08 -22.63 -5.73
N PHE A 79 -5.93 -21.47 -6.38
CA PHE A 79 -6.40 -20.22 -5.80
C PHE A 79 -7.93 -20.21 -5.74
N VAL A 80 -8.46 -19.80 -4.59
CA VAL A 80 -9.90 -19.74 -4.37
C VAL A 80 -10.48 -18.51 -5.06
N PRO A 81 -11.42 -18.67 -6.02
CA PRO A 81 -12.10 -17.54 -6.65
C PRO A 81 -12.99 -16.78 -5.65
N LYS A 82 -13.00 -15.45 -5.74
CA LYS A 82 -13.92 -14.59 -4.99
C LYS A 82 -14.49 -13.53 -5.91
N ASP A 83 -15.77 -13.64 -6.24
CA ASP A 83 -16.47 -12.69 -7.10
C ASP A 83 -16.80 -11.41 -6.33
N GLY A 84 -16.53 -10.27 -6.94
CA GLY A 84 -16.88 -8.93 -6.45
C GLY A 84 -17.67 -8.17 -7.51
N THR A 85 -18.05 -6.94 -7.19
CA THR A 85 -18.89 -6.12 -8.09
C THR A 85 -18.15 -5.74 -9.37
N SER A 86 -16.92 -5.23 -9.27
CA SER A 86 -16.12 -4.71 -10.40
C SER A 86 -14.98 -5.63 -10.83
N SER A 87 -14.74 -6.70 -10.08
CA SER A 87 -13.61 -7.59 -10.30
C SER A 87 -13.86 -8.99 -9.77
N VAL A 88 -12.99 -9.94 -10.13
CA VAL A 88 -12.93 -11.29 -9.54
C VAL A 88 -11.53 -11.51 -9.03
N PHE A 89 -11.40 -12.00 -7.80
CA PHE A 89 -10.10 -12.34 -7.20
C PHE A 89 -9.74 -13.81 -7.40
N ALA A 90 -8.47 -14.07 -7.65
CA ALA A 90 -7.85 -15.37 -7.51
C ALA A 90 -6.97 -15.37 -6.24
N GLY A 91 -7.45 -16.00 -5.18
CA GLY A 91 -6.87 -15.87 -3.85
C GLY A 91 -6.97 -14.44 -3.32
N THR A 92 -5.92 -13.96 -2.65
CA THR A 92 -5.86 -12.58 -2.12
C THR A 92 -4.93 -11.67 -2.92
N GLY A 93 -4.10 -12.25 -3.80
CA GLY A 93 -3.00 -11.54 -4.46
C GLY A 93 -3.28 -11.07 -5.89
N PHE A 94 -4.31 -11.60 -6.53
CA PHE A 94 -4.63 -11.24 -7.92
C PHE A 94 -6.09 -10.81 -8.03
N GLU A 95 -6.31 -9.62 -8.60
CA GLU A 95 -7.61 -9.04 -8.90
C GLU A 95 -7.77 -8.89 -10.40
N PHE A 96 -8.72 -9.58 -11.02
CA PHE A 96 -9.03 -9.45 -12.43
C PHE A 96 -10.24 -8.54 -12.59
N MET A 97 -10.02 -7.38 -13.21
CA MET A 97 -11.07 -6.37 -13.42
C MET A 97 -12.06 -6.83 -14.49
N LYS A 98 -13.36 -6.65 -14.23
CA LYS A 98 -14.44 -6.97 -15.18
C LYS A 98 -14.57 -5.97 -16.32
N SER A 99 -13.85 -4.86 -16.25
CA SER A 99 -13.68 -3.85 -17.30
C SER A 99 -12.36 -3.11 -17.06
N PRO A 100 -11.71 -2.60 -18.12
CA PRO A 100 -10.49 -1.81 -17.97
C PRO A 100 -10.71 -0.59 -17.09
N PHE A 101 -9.71 -0.31 -16.24
CA PHE A 101 -9.65 0.90 -15.44
C PHE A 101 -8.26 1.54 -15.57
N LEU A 102 -7.80 2.30 -14.58
CA LEU A 102 -6.52 3.00 -14.65
C LEU A 102 -5.33 2.05 -14.85
N GLY A 103 -4.31 2.59 -15.55
CA GLY A 103 -3.14 1.83 -15.99
C GLY A 103 -3.41 0.99 -17.23
N LYS A 104 -2.42 0.94 -18.14
CA LYS A 104 -2.53 0.14 -19.38
C LYS A 104 -2.80 -1.34 -19.09
N HIS A 105 -2.14 -1.89 -18.06
CA HIS A 105 -2.21 -3.30 -17.73
C HIS A 105 -3.09 -3.57 -16.50
N GLY A 106 -3.46 -2.53 -15.76
CA GLY A 106 -4.20 -2.60 -14.51
C GLY A 106 -3.50 -1.82 -13.40
N HIS A 107 -3.46 -2.36 -12.18
CA HIS A 107 -2.94 -1.62 -11.04
C HIS A 107 -2.10 -2.49 -10.08
N ILE A 108 -1.26 -1.82 -9.31
CA ILE A 108 -0.56 -2.40 -8.17
C ILE A 108 -1.13 -1.74 -6.91
N ALA A 109 -1.68 -2.56 -6.03
CA ALA A 109 -2.21 -2.11 -4.75
C ALA A 109 -1.15 -2.19 -3.66
N ILE A 110 -0.85 -1.07 -3.04
CA ILE A 110 0.07 -0.97 -1.91
C ILE A 110 -0.73 -0.65 -0.66
N SER A 111 -0.77 -1.58 0.28
CA SER A 111 -1.38 -1.33 1.59
C SER A 111 -0.48 -0.49 2.48
N THR A 112 -1.10 0.26 3.39
CA THR A 112 -0.41 1.11 4.37
C THR A 112 -1.14 1.10 5.71
N LEU A 113 -0.41 1.29 6.80
CA LEU A 113 -0.99 1.40 8.15
C LEU A 113 -1.82 2.68 8.35
N ASN A 114 -1.55 3.74 7.58
CA ASN A 114 -2.30 4.99 7.65
C ASN A 114 -2.21 5.72 6.30
N ILE A 115 -3.30 5.69 5.55
CA ILE A 115 -3.35 6.24 4.19
C ILE A 115 -3.10 7.76 4.16
N ALA A 116 -3.58 8.52 5.14
CA ALA A 116 -3.34 9.96 5.21
C ALA A 116 -1.85 10.28 5.43
N ARG A 117 -1.19 9.52 6.31
CA ARG A 117 0.26 9.62 6.54
C ARG A 117 1.05 9.24 5.30
N ALA A 118 0.63 8.18 4.60
CA ALA A 118 1.25 7.72 3.36
C ALA A 118 1.15 8.79 2.26
N ILE A 119 -0.01 9.40 2.07
CA ILE A 119 -0.24 10.50 1.12
C ILE A 119 0.67 11.69 1.45
N ALA A 120 0.72 12.11 2.72
CA ALA A 120 1.59 13.22 3.14
C ALA A 120 3.08 12.92 2.90
N TYR A 121 3.50 11.67 3.10
CA TYR A 121 4.87 11.23 2.81
C TYR A 121 5.17 11.27 1.31
N LEU A 122 4.29 10.73 0.48
CA LEU A 122 4.46 10.67 -0.98
C LEU A 122 4.43 12.08 -1.61
N LYS A 123 3.56 12.96 -1.10
CA LYS A 123 3.51 14.37 -1.53
C LYS A 123 4.85 15.08 -1.34
N ARG A 124 5.57 14.84 -0.23
CA ARG A 124 6.93 15.39 -0.02
C ARG A 124 7.96 14.82 -1.00
N LYS A 125 7.65 13.71 -1.67
CA LYS A 125 8.48 13.12 -2.74
C LYS A 125 8.02 13.53 -4.15
N GLY A 126 7.06 14.45 -4.25
CA GLY A 126 6.53 14.94 -5.51
C GLY A 126 5.46 14.06 -6.15
N VAL A 127 4.92 13.07 -5.40
CA VAL A 127 3.86 12.20 -5.89
C VAL A 127 2.53 12.61 -5.26
N GLY A 128 1.56 12.96 -6.08
CA GLY A 128 0.21 13.31 -5.68
C GLY A 128 -0.75 12.12 -5.75
N VAL A 129 -2.03 12.41 -5.54
CA VAL A 129 -3.13 11.45 -5.66
C VAL A 129 -4.14 11.95 -6.68
N LYS A 130 -4.96 11.04 -7.21
CA LYS A 130 -6.14 11.32 -8.03
C LYS A 130 -7.38 11.35 -7.12
N PRO A 131 -7.83 12.53 -6.64
CA PRO A 131 -8.88 12.64 -5.62
C PRO A 131 -10.21 12.00 -6.03
N GLU A 132 -10.51 12.03 -7.33
CA GLU A 132 -11.72 11.46 -7.92
C GLU A 132 -11.79 9.93 -7.78
N THR A 133 -10.67 9.28 -7.47
CA THR A 133 -10.58 7.82 -7.28
C THR A 133 -10.69 7.42 -5.81
N ALA A 134 -10.81 8.40 -4.91
CA ALA A 134 -10.87 8.12 -3.49
C ALA A 134 -12.12 7.28 -3.14
N LYS A 135 -11.90 6.22 -2.38
CA LYS A 135 -12.98 5.42 -1.78
C LYS A 135 -12.98 5.64 -0.28
N GLU A 136 -14.16 5.82 0.26
CA GLU A 136 -14.36 6.02 1.68
C GLU A 136 -15.29 4.96 2.26
N LYS A 137 -15.08 4.65 3.53
CA LYS A 137 -15.95 3.83 4.35
C LYS A 137 -16.03 4.47 5.74
N ASP A 138 -17.24 4.69 6.24
CA ASP A 138 -17.50 5.32 7.54
C ASP A 138 -16.78 6.67 7.71
N GLY A 139 -16.79 7.51 6.64
CA GLY A 139 -16.13 8.81 6.60
C GLY A 139 -14.60 8.78 6.61
N LYS A 140 -13.98 7.62 6.32
CA LYS A 140 -12.54 7.46 6.25
C LYS A 140 -12.12 6.95 4.88
N MET A 141 -11.09 7.55 4.33
CA MET A 141 -10.48 7.07 3.10
C MET A 141 -9.88 5.69 3.31
N ILE A 142 -10.28 4.74 2.46
CA ILE A 142 -9.78 3.36 2.46
C ILE A 142 -8.95 3.03 1.22
N ALA A 143 -9.09 3.78 0.13
CA ALA A 143 -8.29 3.62 -1.08
C ALA A 143 -8.20 4.93 -1.85
N VAL A 144 -7.10 5.11 -2.59
CA VAL A 144 -6.93 6.22 -3.54
C VAL A 144 -5.80 5.88 -4.51
N TYR A 145 -5.95 6.25 -5.79
CA TYR A 145 -4.88 6.11 -6.77
C TYR A 145 -3.89 7.28 -6.69
N LEU A 146 -2.62 6.97 -6.94
CA LEU A 146 -1.56 7.97 -7.12
C LEU A 146 -1.60 8.52 -8.55
N ASP A 147 -0.98 9.67 -8.76
CA ASP A 147 -0.82 10.30 -10.08
C ASP A 147 0.41 9.78 -10.86
N VAL A 148 0.88 8.58 -10.50
CA VAL A 148 2.05 7.92 -11.07
C VAL A 148 1.71 6.50 -11.52
N GLU A 149 2.39 6.05 -12.57
CA GLU A 149 2.34 4.68 -13.07
C GLU A 149 3.73 4.06 -13.08
N VAL A 150 3.80 2.76 -12.93
CA VAL A 150 5.03 1.97 -13.01
C VAL A 150 4.80 0.79 -13.95
N GLY A 151 5.59 0.70 -15.03
CA GLY A 151 5.48 -0.40 -16.00
C GLY A 151 4.11 -0.52 -16.66
N GLY A 152 3.36 0.58 -16.80
CA GLY A 152 2.00 0.59 -17.31
C GLY A 152 0.93 0.14 -16.31
N PHE A 153 1.29 0.00 -15.03
CA PHE A 153 0.35 -0.22 -13.93
C PHE A 153 0.12 1.07 -13.16
N ALA A 154 -1.13 1.43 -12.95
CA ALA A 154 -1.48 2.48 -12.00
C ALA A 154 -1.20 2.00 -10.56
N ILE A 155 -0.80 2.92 -9.69
CA ILE A 155 -0.54 2.58 -8.29
C ILE A 155 -1.66 3.11 -7.43
N HIS A 156 -2.18 2.31 -6.51
CA HIS A 156 -3.10 2.83 -5.52
C HIS A 156 -2.75 2.39 -4.10
N LEU A 157 -3.10 3.23 -3.14
CA LEU A 157 -2.96 2.97 -1.72
C LEU A 157 -4.23 2.30 -1.19
N LEU A 158 -4.04 1.37 -0.25
CA LEU A 158 -5.10 0.75 0.53
C LEU A 158 -4.82 0.93 2.03
N GLN A 159 -5.84 1.32 2.79
CA GLN A 159 -5.79 1.29 4.25
C GLN A 159 -5.84 -0.16 4.74
N LYS A 160 -4.89 -0.57 5.59
CA LYS A 160 -4.95 -1.83 6.34
C LYS A 160 -6.01 -1.78 7.42
#